data_1aaa71342c635ff561a638b705395de8
#
_entry.id   1aaa71342c635ff561a638b705395de8
#
_cell.length_a   1.000
_cell.length_b   1.000
_cell.length_c   1.000
_cell.angle_alpha   90.00
_cell.angle_beta   90.00
_cell.angle_gamma   90.00
#
_symmetry.space_group_name_H-M   'P 1'
#
loop_
_entity.id
_entity.type
_entity.pdbx_description
1 polymer ?
#
loop_
_entity_poly.entity_id
_entity_poly.type
_entity_poly.pdbx_seq_one_letter_code
_entity_poly.pdbx_strand_id
1 'polypeptide(L)'
;YGGISIGKEALKRFKEENFPNAVHISGYGNTLFGLCLEIDASPAYDLDYFPLGPRMIVQVVETDNGNVPSSERLSKVVNYEEEGQVVFHRLDESFFIPNMFERDRAVRIPPTSTAIEYGITQDGVRNPSLLENSKQVVKTGLY
;
A
#
# COMPACT_ATOMS: atom_id res chain seq x y z
N TYR A 1 12.91 2.03 -4.98
CA TYR A 1 12.29 3.31 -4.64
C TYR A 1 11.06 3.08 -3.76
N GLY A 2 10.76 4.02 -2.92
CA GLY A 2 9.65 3.95 -1.96
C GLY A 2 9.65 5.20 -1.07
N GLY A 3 8.72 5.26 -0.10
CA GLY A 3 8.64 6.36 0.87
C GLY A 3 7.93 7.62 0.40
N ILE A 4 7.74 7.82 -0.90
CA ILE A 4 6.99 8.93 -1.49
C ILE A 4 6.17 8.38 -2.64
N SER A 5 4.93 8.85 -2.80
CA SER A 5 4.14 8.53 -3.99
C SER A 5 4.77 9.18 -5.22
N ILE A 6 4.91 8.41 -6.29
CA ILE A 6 5.43 8.87 -7.58
C ILE A 6 4.29 8.86 -8.61
N GLY A 7 4.13 9.94 -9.36
CA GLY A 7 3.13 10.00 -10.42
C GLY A 7 3.51 9.12 -11.62
N LYS A 8 2.51 8.57 -12.32
CA LYS A 8 2.70 7.64 -13.45
C LYS A 8 3.67 8.16 -14.53
N GLU A 9 3.56 9.41 -14.94
CA GLU A 9 4.45 10.02 -15.94
C GLU A 9 5.90 10.10 -15.44
N ALA A 10 6.10 10.43 -14.16
CA ALA A 10 7.43 10.46 -13.57
C ALA A 10 8.02 9.05 -13.47
N LEU A 11 7.20 8.07 -13.08
CA LEU A 11 7.61 6.67 -13.02
C LEU A 11 7.97 6.12 -14.41
N LYS A 12 7.17 6.44 -15.42
CA LYS A 12 7.44 6.09 -16.81
C LYS A 12 8.80 6.61 -17.27
N ARG A 13 9.02 7.92 -17.12
CA ARG A 13 10.30 8.53 -17.48
C ARG A 13 11.47 7.92 -16.69
N PHE A 14 11.25 7.64 -15.42
CA PHE A 14 12.26 7.00 -14.58
C PHE A 14 12.64 5.62 -15.12
N LYS A 15 11.65 4.78 -15.46
CA LYS A 15 11.88 3.42 -15.96
C LYS A 15 12.40 3.40 -17.41
N GLU A 16 11.86 4.23 -18.31
CA GLU A 16 12.17 4.16 -19.74
C GLU A 16 13.34 5.04 -20.18
N GLU A 17 13.49 6.23 -19.61
CA GLU A 17 14.47 7.21 -20.05
C GLU A 17 15.72 7.24 -19.15
N ASN A 18 15.52 7.29 -17.83
CA ASN A 18 16.61 7.47 -16.89
C ASN A 18 17.36 6.16 -16.59
N PHE A 19 16.63 5.07 -16.41
CA PHE A 19 17.19 3.78 -16.01
C PHE A 19 16.61 2.60 -16.80
N PRO A 20 16.69 2.59 -18.15
CA PRO A 20 16.02 1.58 -18.98
C PRO A 20 16.58 0.16 -18.82
N ASN A 21 17.80 0.03 -18.33
CA ASN A 21 18.47 -1.26 -18.14
C ASN A 21 18.54 -1.71 -16.66
N ALA A 22 17.83 -1.02 -15.76
CA ALA A 22 17.84 -1.34 -14.34
C ALA A 22 16.70 -2.29 -13.99
N VAL A 23 16.93 -3.12 -12.99
CA VAL A 23 15.84 -3.83 -12.29
C VAL A 23 15.19 -2.86 -11.32
N HIS A 24 13.90 -2.61 -11.50
CA HIS A 24 13.14 -1.68 -10.67
C HIS A 24 12.48 -2.44 -9.52
N ILE A 25 12.86 -2.10 -8.30
CA ILE A 25 12.25 -2.62 -7.08
C ILE A 25 11.53 -1.48 -6.38
N SER A 26 10.23 -1.61 -6.25
CA SER A 26 9.39 -0.67 -5.55
C SER A 26 8.85 -1.29 -4.26
N GLY A 27 8.77 -0.49 -3.21
CA GLY A 27 8.28 -0.92 -1.91
C GLY A 27 7.37 0.11 -1.26
N TYR A 28 6.34 -0.39 -0.60
CA TYR A 28 5.43 0.39 0.22
C TYR A 28 5.43 -0.14 1.65
N GLY A 29 5.72 0.71 2.61
CA GLY A 29 5.80 0.29 3.99
C GLY A 29 6.44 1.29 4.93
N ASN A 30 6.51 0.90 6.19
CA ASN A 30 7.22 1.63 7.23
C ASN A 30 7.83 0.67 8.27
N THR A 31 8.54 1.21 9.25
CA THR A 31 9.25 0.43 10.27
C THR A 31 8.30 -0.43 11.14
N LEU A 32 7.06 0.01 11.36
CA LEU A 32 6.13 -0.68 12.26
C LEU A 32 5.48 -1.89 11.59
N PHE A 33 4.99 -1.75 10.37
CA PHE A 33 4.28 -2.86 9.72
C PHE A 33 5.13 -3.66 8.73
N GLY A 34 6.29 -3.15 8.32
CA GLY A 34 7.16 -3.84 7.39
C GLY A 34 7.04 -3.32 5.95
N LEU A 35 7.22 -4.19 4.98
CA LEU A 35 7.33 -3.84 3.57
C LEU A 35 6.42 -4.70 2.70
N CYS A 36 5.59 -4.06 1.90
CA CYS A 36 4.94 -4.65 0.74
C CYS A 36 5.80 -4.40 -0.51
N LEU A 37 5.89 -5.35 -1.40
CA LEU A 37 6.67 -5.23 -2.64
C LEU A 37 5.79 -5.24 -3.87
N GLU A 38 6.23 -4.53 -4.90
CA GLU A 38 5.75 -4.69 -6.26
C GLU A 38 6.24 -6.05 -6.77
N ILE A 39 5.29 -6.93 -7.12
CA ILE A 39 5.58 -8.27 -7.63
C ILE A 39 5.55 -8.28 -9.16
N ASP A 40 4.60 -7.57 -9.74
CA ASP A 40 4.41 -7.43 -11.18
C ASP A 40 4.57 -5.98 -11.61
N ALA A 41 5.29 -5.77 -12.71
CA ALA A 41 5.33 -4.46 -13.32
C ALA A 41 4.04 -4.20 -14.12
N SER A 42 3.26 -3.20 -13.73
CA SER A 42 2.07 -2.80 -14.48
C SER A 42 2.44 -2.09 -15.79
N PRO A 43 1.86 -2.50 -16.93
CA PRO A 43 2.04 -1.79 -18.20
C PRO A 43 1.41 -0.38 -18.18
N ALA A 44 0.51 -0.11 -17.25
CA ALA A 44 -0.11 1.20 -17.04
C ALA A 44 0.66 2.08 -16.02
N TYR A 45 1.82 1.63 -15.57
CA TYR A 45 2.64 2.29 -14.53
C TYR A 45 1.88 2.49 -13.20
N ASP A 46 0.94 1.61 -12.90
CA ASP A 46 0.39 1.47 -11.57
C ASP A 46 1.40 0.77 -10.66
N LEU A 47 1.40 1.13 -9.40
CA LEU A 47 2.26 0.52 -8.39
C LEU A 47 1.41 -0.38 -7.49
N ASP A 48 1.46 -1.67 -7.77
CA ASP A 48 0.72 -2.71 -7.06
C ASP A 48 1.61 -3.37 -6.02
N TYR A 49 1.24 -3.26 -4.76
CA TYR A 49 2.05 -3.75 -3.64
C TYR A 49 1.35 -4.87 -2.89
N PHE A 50 2.08 -5.93 -2.61
CA PHE A 50 1.60 -7.10 -1.89
C PHE A 50 2.40 -7.33 -0.61
N PRO A 51 1.73 -7.73 0.50
CA PRO A 51 2.42 -8.06 1.74
C PRO A 51 3.25 -9.34 1.57
N LEU A 52 4.45 -9.34 2.14
CA LEU A 52 5.33 -10.50 2.11
C LEU A 52 5.06 -11.43 3.30
N GLY A 53 4.41 -12.55 3.01
CA GLY A 53 4.15 -13.60 3.98
C GLY A 53 2.89 -13.40 4.83
N PRO A 54 2.50 -14.42 5.62
CA PRO A 54 1.19 -14.48 6.27
C PRO A 54 1.07 -13.62 7.55
N ARG A 55 2.18 -13.06 8.02
CA ARG A 55 2.22 -12.30 9.28
C ARG A 55 1.93 -10.81 9.12
N MET A 56 1.82 -10.36 7.90
CA MET A 56 1.44 -8.99 7.56
C MET A 56 0.19 -9.03 6.69
N ILE A 57 -0.84 -8.33 7.11
CA ILE A 57 -2.12 -8.23 6.39
C ILE A 57 -2.36 -6.76 6.10
N VAL A 58 -2.77 -6.49 4.86
CA VAL A 58 -3.22 -5.17 4.42
C VAL A 58 -4.71 -5.24 4.15
N GLN A 59 -5.45 -4.28 4.68
CA GLN A 59 -6.86 -4.07 4.36
C GLN A 59 -7.05 -2.66 3.82
N VAL A 60 -8.06 -2.49 2.98
CA VAL A 60 -8.54 -1.17 2.57
C VAL A 60 -9.99 -1.04 2.99
N VAL A 61 -10.25 -0.07 3.86
CA VAL A 61 -11.57 0.15 4.47
C VAL A 61 -12.14 1.50 4.08
N GLU A 62 -13.44 1.70 4.30
CA GLU A 62 -14.09 3.00 4.05
C GLU A 62 -13.30 4.14 4.72
N THR A 63 -13.10 5.23 3.98
CA THR A 63 -12.43 6.42 4.49
C THR A 63 -13.26 7.10 5.58
N ASP A 64 -12.59 7.69 6.55
CA ASP A 64 -13.24 8.42 7.64
C ASP A 64 -13.92 9.69 7.14
N ASN A 65 -15.22 9.69 7.26
CA ASN A 65 -16.06 10.86 6.99
C ASN A 65 -16.44 11.62 8.28
N GLY A 66 -15.76 11.31 9.40
CA GLY A 66 -15.99 11.95 10.70
C GLY A 66 -17.22 11.45 11.48
N ASN A 67 -17.97 10.49 10.94
CA ASN A 67 -19.24 10.05 11.51
C ASN A 67 -19.23 8.59 12.01
N VAL A 68 -18.20 7.81 11.71
CA VAL A 68 -18.15 6.37 12.04
C VAL A 68 -16.95 6.07 12.91
N PRO A 69 -17.15 5.42 14.08
CA PRO A 69 -16.05 5.00 14.93
C PRO A 69 -15.04 4.09 14.18
N SER A 70 -13.77 4.23 14.48
CA SER A 70 -12.70 3.42 13.85
C SER A 70 -12.94 1.92 13.99
N SER A 71 -13.50 1.47 15.13
CA SER A 71 -13.83 0.06 15.36
C SER A 71 -14.89 -0.48 14.40
N GLU A 72 -15.86 0.33 14.00
CA GLU A 72 -16.87 -0.08 13.03
C GLU A 72 -16.32 -0.07 11.60
N ARG A 73 -15.42 0.85 11.28
CA ARG A 73 -14.79 0.94 9.96
C ARG A 73 -13.92 -0.26 9.63
N LEU A 74 -13.32 -0.93 10.62
CA LEU A 74 -12.52 -2.14 10.41
C LEU A 74 -13.30 -3.27 9.73
N SER A 75 -14.61 -3.34 9.92
CA SER A 75 -15.46 -4.32 9.24
C SER A 75 -15.96 -3.90 7.86
N LYS A 76 -15.72 -2.64 7.48
CA LYS A 76 -16.19 -2.05 6.23
C LYS A 76 -15.10 -2.04 5.16
N VAL A 77 -14.66 -3.23 4.79
CA VAL A 77 -13.68 -3.41 3.71
C VAL A 77 -14.33 -3.02 2.39
N VAL A 78 -13.66 -2.17 1.61
CA VAL A 78 -14.13 -1.75 0.29
C VAL A 78 -14.09 -2.92 -0.71
N ASN A 79 -14.84 -2.83 -1.81
CA ASN A 79 -14.74 -3.83 -2.87
C ASN A 79 -13.39 -3.75 -3.61
N TYR A 80 -13.07 -4.77 -4.40
CA TYR A 80 -11.91 -4.68 -5.29
C TYR A 80 -12.09 -3.54 -6.29
N GLU A 81 -10.98 -2.90 -6.64
CA GLU A 81 -10.88 -1.71 -7.49
C GLU A 81 -11.52 -0.45 -6.88
N GLU A 82 -11.90 -0.48 -5.61
CA GLU A 82 -12.36 0.69 -4.87
C GLU A 82 -11.25 1.26 -3.97
N GLU A 83 -11.23 2.59 -3.85
CA GLU A 83 -10.30 3.31 -2.99
C GLU A 83 -10.83 3.45 -1.57
N GLY A 84 -9.94 3.32 -0.60
CA GLY A 84 -10.26 3.54 0.80
C GLY A 84 -9.00 3.81 1.63
N GLN A 85 -9.15 3.88 2.94
CA GLN A 85 -8.05 4.06 3.88
C GLN A 85 -7.34 2.73 4.15
N VAL A 86 -6.01 2.77 4.16
CA VAL A 86 -5.19 1.59 4.43
C VAL A 86 -5.15 1.27 5.92
N VAL A 87 -5.30 -0.01 6.25
CA VAL A 87 -5.16 -0.57 7.60
C VAL A 87 -4.16 -1.71 7.55
N PHE A 88 -3.24 -1.74 8.50
CA PHE A 88 -2.27 -2.80 8.65
C PHE A 88 -2.49 -3.63 9.89
N HIS A 89 -2.15 -4.91 9.75
CA HIS A 89 -2.02 -5.83 10.86
C HIS A 89 -0.65 -6.50 10.75
N ARG A 90 0.18 -6.35 11.76
CA ARG A 90 1.42 -7.08 11.87
C ARG A 90 1.34 -8.05 13.04
N LEU A 91 1.47 -9.34 12.75
CA LEU A 91 1.18 -10.45 13.65
C LEU A 91 2.40 -11.37 13.80
N ASP A 92 3.56 -10.81 14.09
CA ASP A 92 4.77 -11.58 14.33
C ASP A 92 5.23 -11.52 15.79
N GLU A 93 6.21 -12.33 16.15
CA GLU A 93 6.69 -12.44 17.54
C GLU A 93 7.33 -11.14 18.05
N SER A 94 7.90 -10.34 17.15
CA SER A 94 8.57 -9.08 17.50
C SER A 94 7.60 -7.91 17.55
N PHE A 95 6.52 -7.98 16.75
CA PHE A 95 5.53 -6.92 16.62
C PHE A 95 4.13 -7.51 16.53
N PHE A 96 3.33 -7.25 17.54
CA PHE A 96 1.90 -7.55 17.52
C PHE A 96 1.12 -6.23 17.44
N ILE A 97 0.86 -5.77 16.22
CA ILE A 97 0.20 -4.50 15.95
C ILE A 97 -1.03 -4.78 15.09
N PRO A 98 -2.17 -5.11 15.69
CA PRO A 98 -3.43 -5.25 14.95
C PRO A 98 -4.08 -3.88 14.73
N ASN A 99 -4.88 -3.76 13.66
CA ASN A 99 -5.80 -2.65 13.42
C ASN A 99 -5.15 -1.27 13.35
N MET A 100 -3.95 -1.16 12.77
CA MET A 100 -3.28 0.11 12.62
C MET A 100 -3.76 0.84 11.37
N PHE A 101 -4.49 1.93 11.56
CA PHE A 101 -4.91 2.82 10.48
C PHE A 101 -3.72 3.65 10.00
N GLU A 102 -3.45 3.59 8.70
CA GLU A 102 -2.46 4.44 8.06
C GLU A 102 -3.05 5.77 7.61
N ARG A 103 -2.17 6.73 7.37
CA ARG A 103 -2.54 8.03 6.80
C ARG A 103 -2.71 8.00 5.29
N ASP A 104 -2.62 6.80 4.72
CA ASP A 104 -2.66 6.60 3.29
C ASP A 104 -4.02 6.05 2.86
N ARG A 105 -4.40 6.42 1.65
CA ARG A 105 -5.44 5.78 0.86
C ARG A 105 -4.80 4.96 -0.24
N ALA A 106 -5.49 3.92 -0.67
CA ALA A 106 -5.08 3.09 -1.80
C ALA A 106 -6.30 2.38 -2.41
N VAL A 107 -6.15 1.89 -3.63
CA VAL A 107 -7.15 1.00 -4.22
C VAL A 107 -6.90 -0.43 -3.74
N ARG A 108 -7.95 -1.13 -3.31
CA ARG A 108 -7.88 -2.54 -2.95
C ARG A 108 -7.77 -3.40 -4.20
N ILE A 109 -6.81 -4.30 -4.25
CA ILE A 109 -6.62 -5.23 -5.36
C ILE A 109 -6.55 -6.68 -4.89
N PRO A 110 -7.08 -7.65 -5.68
CA PRO A 110 -6.88 -9.06 -5.38
C PRO A 110 -5.43 -9.47 -5.68
N PRO A 111 -4.95 -10.60 -5.13
CA PRO A 111 -3.64 -11.14 -5.50
C PRO A 111 -3.61 -11.49 -6.98
N THR A 112 -2.53 -11.12 -7.66
CA THR A 112 -2.29 -11.48 -9.06
C THR A 112 -1.92 -12.96 -9.19
N SER A 113 -1.98 -13.50 -10.42
CA SER A 113 -1.51 -14.87 -10.69
C SER A 113 -0.06 -15.06 -10.27
N THR A 114 0.81 -14.10 -10.57
CA THR A 114 2.22 -14.12 -10.17
C THR A 114 2.38 -14.08 -8.65
N ALA A 115 1.63 -13.23 -7.96
CA ALA A 115 1.64 -13.19 -6.49
C ALA A 115 1.26 -14.55 -5.89
N ILE A 116 0.23 -15.19 -6.44
CA ILE A 116 -0.22 -16.53 -6.01
C ILE A 116 0.86 -17.60 -6.24
N GLU A 117 1.56 -17.56 -7.37
CA GLU A 117 2.69 -18.48 -7.65
C GLU A 117 3.81 -18.34 -6.61
N TYR A 118 4.03 -17.15 -6.07
CA TYR A 118 4.96 -16.92 -4.96
C TYR A 118 4.37 -17.18 -3.57
N GLY A 119 3.15 -17.73 -3.49
CA GLY A 119 2.48 -18.07 -2.23
C GLY A 119 1.83 -16.87 -1.54
N ILE A 120 1.69 -15.73 -2.21
CA ILE A 120 1.00 -14.55 -1.71
C ILE A 120 -0.47 -14.64 -2.11
N THR A 121 -1.32 -14.96 -1.15
CA THR A 121 -2.77 -15.15 -1.35
C THR A 121 -3.60 -14.01 -0.75
N GLN A 122 -2.95 -13.02 -0.19
CA GLN A 122 -3.58 -11.88 0.47
C GLN A 122 -3.83 -10.76 -0.52
N ASP A 123 -4.78 -9.89 -0.18
CA ASP A 123 -5.04 -8.67 -0.93
C ASP A 123 -3.81 -7.76 -0.97
N GLY A 124 -3.69 -7.02 -2.04
CA GLY A 124 -2.71 -5.97 -2.21
C GLY A 124 -3.34 -4.58 -2.23
N VAL A 125 -2.50 -3.58 -2.40
CA VAL A 125 -2.87 -2.17 -2.55
C VAL A 125 -2.23 -1.56 -3.78
N ARG A 126 -3.00 -0.77 -4.52
CA ARG A 126 -2.54 -0.04 -5.70
C ARG A 126 -2.43 1.45 -5.44
N ASN A 127 -1.32 2.05 -5.88
CA ASN A 127 -1.07 3.49 -5.87
C ASN A 127 -1.29 4.15 -4.50
N PRO A 128 -0.70 3.65 -3.40
CA PRO A 128 -0.88 4.26 -2.10
C PRO A 128 -0.41 5.71 -2.10
N SER A 129 -1.21 6.58 -1.48
CA SER A 129 -0.94 8.01 -1.40
C SER A 129 -1.56 8.61 -0.12
N LEU A 130 -1.03 9.74 0.33
CA LEU A 130 -1.55 10.41 1.53
C LEU A 130 -3.02 10.80 1.37
N LEU A 131 -3.82 10.59 2.42
CA LEU A 131 -5.15 11.15 2.55
C LEU A 131 -5.08 12.69 2.51
N GLU A 132 -6.01 13.34 1.83
CA GLU A 132 -6.01 14.80 1.65
C GLU A 132 -6.02 15.56 2.98
N ASN A 133 -6.75 15.08 3.96
CA ASN A 133 -6.81 15.67 5.31
C ASN A 133 -5.49 15.51 6.08
N SER A 134 -4.61 14.59 5.69
CA SER A 134 -3.30 14.40 6.31
C SER A 134 -2.23 15.34 5.77
N LYS A 135 -2.47 15.96 4.60
CA LYS A 135 -1.50 16.88 3.97
C LYS A 135 -1.21 18.14 4.80
N GLN A 136 -2.12 18.53 5.71
CA GLN A 136 -1.92 19.69 6.58
C GLN A 136 -0.96 19.45 7.76
N VAL A 137 -0.62 18.21 8.06
CA VAL A 137 0.20 17.84 9.24
C VAL A 137 1.61 17.40 8.87
N VAL A 138 1.89 17.16 7.60
CA VAL A 138 3.24 16.79 7.16
C VAL A 138 4.12 18.03 7.10
N LYS A 139 4.62 18.48 8.24
CA LYS A 139 5.90 19.21 8.26
C LYS A 139 6.94 18.22 7.73
N THR A 140 7.56 18.59 6.60
CA THR A 140 8.73 17.91 6.06
C THR A 140 9.71 17.63 7.20
N GLY A 141 9.67 16.45 7.72
CA GLY A 141 10.59 15.93 8.73
C GLY A 141 11.21 14.67 8.18
N LEU A 142 12.50 14.65 8.18
CA LEU A 142 13.32 13.45 7.96
C LEU A 142 12.79 12.32 8.84
N TYR A 143 12.54 11.18 8.22
CA TYR A 143 12.36 9.90 8.89
C TYR A 143 13.70 9.19 8.99
#